data_d9519685e481da786658df8ea19a9f16
#
_entry.id   d9519685e481da786658df8ea19a9f16
#
_cell.length_a   1.000
_cell.length_b   1.000
_cell.length_c   1.000
_cell.angle_alpha   90.00
_cell.angle_beta   90.00
_cell.angle_gamma   90.00
#
_symmetry.space_group_name_H-M   'P 1'
#
loop_
_entity.id
_entity.type
_entity.pdbx_description
1 polymer ?
#
loop_
_entity_poly.entity_id
_entity_poly.type
_entity_poly.pdbx_seq_one_letter_code
_entity_poly.pdbx_strand_id
1 'polypeptide(L)'
;MAETRTTKQAQDPSAVVTAAVGDRLGNTIKRAEQALIARKTQAMRAFDLTVPQYSVLLLLSLFPSGMSAAQLARESMVTPQTMSTVLANLEKHGLMEREPSPLHQKVIVNKLTRAGRAVLKKADKEAVRVEDGLRAEYTPEEFEQFENFLERAIKKLGETR
;
A
#
# COMPACT_ATOMS: atom_id res chain seq x y z
N MET A 1 13.41 20.01 -58.56
CA MET A 1 13.23 20.54 -57.20
C MET A 1 12.61 19.42 -56.36
N ALA A 2 13.43 18.79 -55.54
CA ALA A 2 12.98 17.69 -54.65
C ALA A 2 12.86 18.27 -53.26
N GLU A 3 11.64 18.34 -52.74
CA GLU A 3 11.36 18.73 -51.35
C GLU A 3 11.73 17.59 -50.39
N THR A 4 12.75 17.81 -49.60
CA THR A 4 13.18 16.93 -48.54
C THR A 4 12.20 17.07 -47.37
N ARG A 5 11.21 16.17 -47.25
CA ARG A 5 10.37 16.06 -46.07
C ARG A 5 11.21 15.49 -44.91
N THR A 6 11.65 16.37 -44.04
CA THR A 6 12.26 16.01 -42.75
C THR A 6 11.18 15.38 -41.88
N THR A 7 11.15 14.05 -41.78
CA THR A 7 10.29 13.31 -40.86
C THR A 7 10.80 13.60 -39.45
N LYS A 8 10.08 14.46 -38.73
CA LYS A 8 10.31 14.72 -37.30
C LYS A 8 10.02 13.40 -36.56
N GLN A 9 11.06 12.63 -36.22
CA GLN A 9 10.94 11.46 -35.38
C GLN A 9 10.29 11.87 -34.05
N ALA A 10 9.09 11.39 -33.80
CA ALA A 10 8.44 11.57 -32.53
C ALA A 10 9.30 10.87 -31.46
N GLN A 11 9.94 11.63 -30.59
CA GLN A 11 10.69 11.09 -29.46
C GLN A 11 9.70 10.33 -28.55
N ASP A 12 10.07 9.11 -28.17
CA ASP A 12 9.27 8.35 -27.21
C ASP A 12 9.16 9.14 -25.90
N PRO A 13 7.92 9.51 -25.47
CA PRO A 13 7.71 10.27 -24.25
C PRO A 13 8.33 9.61 -23.02
N SER A 14 8.36 8.27 -22.96
CA SER A 14 9.00 7.50 -21.89
C SER A 14 10.50 7.73 -21.82
N ALA A 15 11.19 7.74 -22.96
CA ALA A 15 12.62 7.98 -23.03
C ALA A 15 12.98 9.42 -22.59
N VAL A 16 12.19 10.41 -23.02
CA VAL A 16 12.38 11.82 -22.63
C VAL A 16 12.18 11.99 -21.11
N VAL A 17 11.12 11.39 -20.54
CA VAL A 17 10.86 11.45 -19.11
C VAL A 17 11.97 10.76 -18.32
N THR A 18 12.42 9.58 -18.76
CA THR A 18 13.51 8.85 -18.10
C THR A 18 14.81 9.66 -18.11
N ALA A 19 15.15 10.32 -19.24
CA ALA A 19 16.32 11.19 -19.32
C ALA A 19 16.21 12.43 -18.41
N ALA A 20 15.02 13.00 -18.28
CA ALA A 20 14.80 14.23 -17.50
C ALA A 20 14.73 14.02 -15.98
N VAL A 21 14.21 12.87 -15.53
CA VAL A 21 13.93 12.62 -14.10
C VAL A 21 14.42 11.25 -13.60
N GLY A 22 15.06 10.45 -14.45
CA GLY A 22 15.51 9.09 -14.12
C GLY A 22 16.45 9.05 -12.92
N ASP A 23 17.35 10.00 -12.82
CA ASP A 23 18.37 10.10 -11.76
C ASP A 23 17.85 10.71 -10.45
N ARG A 24 16.59 11.13 -10.40
CA ARG A 24 16.01 11.69 -9.17
C ARG A 24 15.63 10.58 -8.19
N LEU A 25 16.19 10.63 -6.98
CA LEU A 25 15.92 9.66 -5.91
C LEU A 25 14.40 9.46 -5.67
N GLY A 26 13.61 10.55 -5.68
CA GLY A 26 12.15 10.47 -5.52
C GLY A 26 11.47 9.63 -6.61
N ASN A 27 11.99 9.62 -7.84
CA ASN A 27 11.49 8.76 -8.91
C ASN A 27 11.81 7.28 -8.65
N THR A 28 13.01 7.00 -8.13
CA THR A 28 13.41 5.63 -7.76
C THR A 28 12.53 5.08 -6.65
N ILE A 29 12.29 5.87 -5.59
CA ILE A 29 11.39 5.51 -4.47
C ILE A 29 9.98 5.22 -5.01
N LYS A 30 9.44 6.13 -5.85
CA LYS A 30 8.11 5.95 -6.44
C LYS A 30 8.01 4.67 -7.28
N ARG A 31 9.02 4.37 -8.07
CA ARG A 31 9.05 3.14 -8.90
C ARG A 31 9.10 1.88 -8.03
N ALA A 32 9.90 1.90 -6.96
CA ALA A 32 9.97 0.79 -6.01
C ALA A 32 8.62 0.55 -5.31
N GLU A 33 7.97 1.62 -4.81
CA GLU A 33 6.63 1.56 -4.24
C GLU A 33 5.62 0.97 -5.24
N GLN A 34 5.57 1.50 -6.47
CA GLN A 34 4.64 1.02 -7.49
C GLN A 34 4.87 -0.46 -7.83
N ALA A 35 6.11 -0.91 -7.90
CA ALA A 35 6.44 -2.31 -8.15
C ALA A 35 5.97 -3.20 -7.00
N LEU A 36 6.19 -2.80 -5.75
CA LEU A 36 5.72 -3.52 -4.56
C LEU A 36 4.19 -3.60 -4.53
N ILE A 37 3.50 -2.46 -4.74
CA ILE A 37 2.02 -2.41 -4.77
C ILE A 37 1.46 -3.27 -5.90
N ALA A 38 2.07 -3.28 -7.08
CA ALA A 38 1.63 -4.13 -8.19
C ALA A 38 1.73 -5.62 -7.84
N ARG A 39 2.82 -6.06 -7.22
CA ARG A 39 3.01 -7.45 -6.77
C ARG A 39 2.01 -7.83 -5.68
N LYS A 40 1.82 -6.96 -4.67
CA LYS A 40 0.81 -7.17 -3.62
C LYS A 40 -0.61 -7.21 -4.20
N THR A 41 -0.93 -6.33 -5.15
CA THR A 41 -2.24 -6.34 -5.83
C THR A 41 -2.49 -7.67 -6.53
N GLN A 42 -1.50 -8.20 -7.22
CA GLN A 42 -1.59 -9.52 -7.87
C GLN A 42 -1.85 -10.63 -6.85
N ALA A 43 -1.12 -10.62 -5.73
CA ALA A 43 -1.28 -11.60 -4.66
C ALA A 43 -2.67 -11.53 -4.00
N MET A 44 -3.22 -10.32 -3.82
CA MET A 44 -4.53 -10.11 -3.19
C MET A 44 -5.72 -10.53 -4.06
N ARG A 45 -5.57 -10.62 -5.39
CA ARG A 45 -6.65 -11.02 -6.31
C ARG A 45 -7.26 -12.39 -5.99
N ALA A 46 -6.44 -13.33 -5.51
CA ALA A 46 -6.91 -14.66 -5.14
C ALA A 46 -7.89 -14.68 -3.94
N PHE A 47 -8.02 -13.56 -3.25
CA PHE A 47 -8.87 -13.39 -2.06
C PHE A 47 -9.96 -12.33 -2.26
N ASP A 48 -10.14 -11.83 -3.50
CA ASP A 48 -11.03 -10.72 -3.82
C ASP A 48 -10.78 -9.46 -2.98
N LEU A 49 -9.51 -9.23 -2.62
CA LEU A 49 -9.07 -8.08 -1.85
C LEU A 49 -8.28 -7.10 -2.70
N THR A 50 -8.43 -5.81 -2.39
CA THR A 50 -7.46 -4.78 -2.76
C THR A 50 -6.38 -4.65 -1.67
N VAL A 51 -5.23 -4.05 -2.01
CA VAL A 51 -4.17 -3.79 -1.01
C VAL A 51 -4.67 -2.93 0.16
N PRO A 52 -5.46 -1.84 -0.04
CA PRO A 52 -6.04 -1.10 1.09
C PRO A 52 -6.99 -1.93 1.95
N GLN A 53 -7.80 -2.81 1.37
CA GLN A 53 -8.67 -3.71 2.14
C GLN A 53 -7.85 -4.69 2.98
N TYR A 54 -6.82 -5.30 2.41
CA TYR A 54 -5.89 -6.16 3.15
C TYR A 54 -5.24 -5.40 4.31
N SER A 55 -4.74 -4.18 4.09
CA SER A 55 -4.11 -3.36 5.13
C SER A 55 -5.07 -3.07 6.28
N VAL A 56 -6.34 -2.76 5.99
CA VAL A 56 -7.37 -2.55 7.02
C VAL A 56 -7.63 -3.83 7.82
N LEU A 57 -7.78 -4.99 7.16
CA LEU A 57 -7.97 -6.27 7.86
C LEU A 57 -6.78 -6.59 8.76
N LEU A 58 -5.54 -6.31 8.29
CA LEU A 58 -4.33 -6.50 9.07
C LEU A 58 -4.33 -5.60 10.33
N LEU A 59 -4.58 -4.31 10.18
CA LEU A 59 -4.68 -3.38 11.31
C LEU A 59 -5.75 -3.82 12.31
N LEU A 60 -6.94 -4.18 11.86
CA LEU A 60 -8.02 -4.66 12.73
C LEU A 60 -7.68 -5.97 13.45
N SER A 61 -6.79 -6.79 12.91
CA SER A 61 -6.30 -8.00 13.57
C SER A 61 -5.38 -7.71 14.76
N LEU A 62 -4.64 -6.59 14.69
CA LEU A 62 -3.74 -6.14 15.75
C LEU A 62 -4.47 -5.42 16.88
N PHE A 63 -5.69 -4.90 16.62
CA PHE A 63 -6.50 -4.13 17.57
C PHE A 63 -7.87 -4.80 17.81
N PRO A 64 -7.95 -5.84 18.65
CA PRO A 64 -9.21 -6.57 18.90
C PRO A 64 -10.34 -5.71 19.48
N SER A 65 -10.02 -4.61 20.16
CA SER A 65 -10.99 -3.61 20.64
C SER A 65 -11.62 -2.78 19.53
N GLY A 66 -11.10 -2.91 18.31
CA GLY A 66 -11.53 -2.16 17.13
C GLY A 66 -10.83 -0.83 16.97
N MET A 67 -10.94 -0.27 15.77
CA MET A 67 -10.40 1.04 15.41
C MET A 67 -11.48 1.92 14.76
N SER A 68 -11.46 3.21 15.03
CA SER A 68 -12.31 4.18 14.32
C SER A 68 -11.86 4.35 12.86
N ALA A 69 -12.76 4.80 11.99
CA ALA A 69 -12.42 5.09 10.59
C ALA A 69 -11.29 6.11 10.46
N ALA A 70 -11.25 7.12 11.34
CA ALA A 70 -10.19 8.13 11.35
C ALA A 70 -8.81 7.55 11.72
N GLN A 71 -8.76 6.64 12.70
CA GLN A 71 -7.53 5.93 13.04
C GLN A 71 -7.06 5.06 11.86
N LEU A 72 -7.95 4.27 11.26
CA LEU A 72 -7.63 3.43 10.11
C LEU A 72 -7.13 4.25 8.91
N ALA A 73 -7.75 5.41 8.62
CA ALA A 73 -7.30 6.29 7.54
C ALA A 73 -5.87 6.80 7.77
N ARG A 74 -5.56 7.20 8.99
CA ARG A 74 -4.24 7.69 9.38
C ARG A 74 -3.18 6.59 9.28
N GLU A 75 -3.43 5.45 9.90
CA GLU A 75 -2.49 4.33 9.92
C GLU A 75 -2.29 3.70 8.52
N SER A 76 -3.31 3.77 7.65
CA SER A 76 -3.21 3.29 6.26
C SER A 76 -2.70 4.38 5.29
N MET A 77 -2.42 5.59 5.77
CA MET A 77 -1.95 6.72 4.96
C MET A 77 -2.86 7.04 3.77
N VAL A 78 -4.17 6.91 3.96
CA VAL A 78 -5.18 7.23 2.93
C VAL A 78 -6.13 8.34 3.40
N THR A 79 -6.86 8.95 2.45
CA THR A 79 -7.86 9.96 2.79
C THR A 79 -9.05 9.34 3.55
N PRO A 80 -9.75 10.11 4.41
CA PRO A 80 -10.98 9.65 5.07
C PRO A 80 -12.04 9.15 4.09
N GLN A 81 -12.14 9.76 2.91
CA GLN A 81 -13.08 9.34 1.87
C GLN A 81 -12.71 7.97 1.28
N THR A 82 -11.43 7.76 0.98
CA THR A 82 -10.93 6.45 0.53
C THR A 82 -11.19 5.39 1.59
N MET A 83 -10.89 5.70 2.87
CA MET A 83 -11.15 4.77 3.97
C MET A 83 -12.63 4.42 4.10
N SER A 84 -13.54 5.40 3.98
CA SER A 84 -14.98 5.16 4.02
C SER A 84 -15.42 4.16 2.95
N THR A 85 -14.89 4.28 1.74
CA THR A 85 -15.16 3.35 0.63
C THR A 85 -14.61 1.95 0.93
N VAL A 86 -13.39 1.84 1.45
CA VAL A 86 -12.77 0.57 1.84
C VAL A 86 -13.61 -0.14 2.91
N LEU A 87 -14.00 0.59 3.96
CA LEU A 87 -14.79 0.04 5.06
C LEU A 87 -16.19 -0.41 4.60
N ALA A 88 -16.88 0.37 3.76
CA ALA A 88 -18.17 0.00 3.21
C ALA A 88 -18.09 -1.30 2.40
N ASN A 89 -17.03 -1.49 1.62
CA ASN A 89 -16.82 -2.71 0.86
C ASN A 89 -16.52 -3.91 1.77
N LEU A 90 -15.66 -3.75 2.77
CA LEU A 90 -15.35 -4.84 3.72
C LEU A 90 -16.58 -5.27 4.53
N GLU A 91 -17.40 -4.32 4.96
CA GLU A 91 -18.67 -4.56 5.66
C GLU A 91 -19.66 -5.30 4.76
N LYS A 92 -19.84 -4.84 3.51
CA LYS A 92 -20.69 -5.48 2.50
C LYS A 92 -20.32 -6.94 2.26
N HIS A 93 -19.03 -7.28 2.32
CA HIS A 93 -18.54 -8.65 2.16
C HIS A 93 -18.51 -9.43 3.48
N GLY A 94 -18.98 -8.85 4.58
CA GLY A 94 -19.02 -9.49 5.90
C GLY A 94 -17.64 -9.76 6.51
N LEU A 95 -16.59 -9.06 6.05
CA LEU A 95 -15.22 -9.23 6.54
C LEU A 95 -14.91 -8.37 7.77
N MET A 96 -15.67 -7.31 7.97
CA MET A 96 -15.65 -6.47 9.17
C MET A 96 -17.08 -6.08 9.58
N GLU A 97 -17.23 -5.63 10.80
CA GLU A 97 -18.47 -5.12 11.36
C GLU A 97 -18.23 -3.82 12.12
N ARG A 98 -19.28 -3.02 12.28
CA ARG A 98 -19.26 -1.78 13.05
C ARG A 98 -20.03 -1.95 14.33
N GLU A 99 -19.46 -1.50 15.43
CA GLU A 99 -20.13 -1.49 16.72
C GLU A 99 -19.76 -0.25 17.54
N PRO A 100 -20.55 0.10 18.56
CA PRO A 100 -20.13 1.10 19.53
C PRO A 100 -18.84 0.67 20.25
N SER A 101 -17.95 1.63 20.47
CA SER A 101 -16.72 1.38 21.23
C SER A 101 -17.05 0.92 22.65
N PRO A 102 -16.40 -0.14 23.17
CA PRO A 102 -16.59 -0.56 24.54
C PRO A 102 -16.14 0.49 25.57
N LEU A 103 -15.26 1.41 25.17
CA LEU A 103 -14.74 2.49 26.02
C LEU A 103 -15.56 3.76 25.93
N HIS A 104 -16.18 4.03 24.74
CA HIS A 104 -16.94 5.24 24.47
C HIS A 104 -18.10 4.93 23.53
N GLN A 105 -19.29 4.69 24.08
CA GLN A 105 -20.49 4.27 23.34
C GLN A 105 -20.89 5.20 22.16
N LYS A 106 -20.49 6.47 22.19
CA LYS A 106 -20.73 7.42 21.08
C LYS A 106 -19.75 7.27 19.91
N VAL A 107 -18.68 6.48 20.08
CA VAL A 107 -17.67 6.27 19.05
C VAL A 107 -17.93 4.92 18.39
N ILE A 108 -18.10 4.92 17.09
CA ILE A 108 -18.18 3.67 16.29
C ILE A 108 -16.78 3.19 15.97
N VAL A 109 -16.53 1.93 16.25
CA VAL A 109 -15.31 1.22 15.88
C VAL A 109 -15.61 0.11 14.88
N ASN A 110 -14.62 -0.17 14.06
CA ASN A 110 -14.65 -1.25 13.09
C ASN A 110 -13.90 -2.45 13.69
N LYS A 111 -14.44 -3.63 13.58
CA LYS A 111 -13.85 -4.88 14.08
C LYS A 111 -13.80 -5.94 13.00
N LEU A 112 -12.82 -6.80 13.13
CA LEU A 112 -12.63 -7.93 12.23
C LEU A 112 -13.62 -9.05 12.58
N THR A 113 -14.41 -9.50 11.61
CA THR A 113 -15.29 -10.66 11.78
C THR A 113 -14.50 -11.97 11.78
N ARG A 114 -15.16 -13.09 12.13
CA ARG A 114 -14.56 -14.42 11.97
C ARG A 114 -14.19 -14.72 10.51
N ALA A 115 -15.04 -14.32 9.55
CA ALA A 115 -14.79 -14.46 8.12
C ALA A 115 -13.58 -13.62 7.69
N GLY A 116 -13.51 -12.36 8.14
CA GLY A 116 -12.38 -11.48 7.87
C GLY A 116 -11.06 -12.05 8.38
N ARG A 117 -11.05 -12.62 9.60
CA ARG A 117 -9.86 -13.31 10.14
C ARG A 117 -9.43 -14.50 9.29
N ALA A 118 -10.38 -15.30 8.80
CA ALA A 118 -10.08 -16.46 7.97
C ALA A 118 -9.49 -16.06 6.60
N VAL A 119 -10.02 -15.02 5.97
CA VAL A 119 -9.50 -14.46 4.72
C VAL A 119 -8.12 -13.84 4.94
N LEU A 120 -7.98 -12.98 5.96
CA LEU A 120 -6.71 -12.35 6.31
C LEU A 120 -5.59 -13.37 6.50
N LYS A 121 -5.84 -14.44 7.28
CA LYS A 121 -4.83 -15.48 7.53
C LYS A 121 -4.25 -16.10 6.26
N LYS A 122 -5.04 -16.18 5.18
CA LYS A 122 -4.58 -16.71 3.89
C LYS A 122 -3.89 -15.60 3.07
N ALA A 123 -4.50 -14.44 2.99
CA ALA A 123 -3.99 -13.30 2.24
C ALA A 123 -2.63 -12.81 2.77
N ASP A 124 -2.47 -12.79 4.09
CA ASP A 124 -1.24 -12.37 4.76
C ASP A 124 -0.04 -13.23 4.38
N LYS A 125 -0.24 -14.54 4.26
CA LYS A 125 0.83 -15.44 3.78
C LYS A 125 1.34 -15.08 2.38
N GLU A 126 0.44 -14.66 1.50
CA GLU A 126 0.84 -14.25 0.14
C GLU A 126 1.46 -12.85 0.13
N ALA A 127 1.01 -11.94 1.00
CA ALA A 127 1.64 -10.64 1.18
C ALA A 127 3.08 -10.77 1.69
N VAL A 128 3.28 -11.61 2.72
CA VAL A 128 4.61 -11.91 3.29
C VAL A 128 5.52 -12.55 2.24
N ARG A 129 5.02 -13.48 1.41
CA ARG A 129 5.83 -14.07 0.32
C ARG A 129 6.36 -13.04 -0.67
N VAL A 130 5.58 -11.99 -0.95
CA VAL A 130 6.06 -10.89 -1.83
C VAL A 130 7.23 -10.17 -1.17
N GLU A 131 7.16 -9.92 0.13
CA GLU A 131 8.22 -9.25 0.90
C GLU A 131 9.44 -10.16 1.10
N ASP A 132 9.22 -11.43 1.38
CA ASP A 132 10.29 -12.44 1.46
C ASP A 132 11.04 -12.57 0.13
N GLY A 133 10.32 -12.50 -1.01
CA GLY A 133 10.92 -12.48 -2.34
C GLY A 133 11.84 -11.27 -2.56
N LEU A 134 11.44 -10.08 -2.06
CA LEU A 134 12.30 -8.91 -2.10
C LEU A 134 13.49 -9.07 -1.16
N ARG A 135 13.28 -9.58 0.04
CA ARG A 135 14.34 -9.80 1.03
C ARG A 135 15.41 -10.79 0.53
N ALA A 136 15.01 -11.80 -0.21
CA ALA A 136 15.90 -12.82 -0.75
C ALA A 136 16.91 -12.32 -1.81
N GLU A 137 16.70 -11.11 -2.34
CA GLU A 137 17.64 -10.45 -3.28
C GLU A 137 18.87 -9.87 -2.57
N TYR A 138 18.89 -9.83 -1.24
CA TYR A 138 19.91 -9.18 -0.41
C TYR A 138 20.49 -10.15 0.60
N THR A 139 21.77 -9.97 0.97
CA THR A 139 22.30 -10.58 2.19
C THR A 139 21.62 -9.97 3.41
N PRO A 140 21.66 -10.61 4.59
CA PRO A 140 21.10 -10.04 5.82
C PRO A 140 21.63 -8.64 6.13
N GLU A 141 22.92 -8.40 5.92
CA GLU A 141 23.59 -7.11 6.18
C GLU A 141 23.16 -6.04 5.19
N GLU A 142 23.03 -6.39 3.90
CA GLU A 142 22.55 -5.48 2.85
C GLU A 142 21.07 -5.10 3.11
N PHE A 143 20.25 -6.06 3.54
CA PHE A 143 18.86 -5.81 3.84
C PHE A 143 18.69 -4.87 5.04
N GLU A 144 19.44 -5.10 6.12
CA GLU A 144 19.47 -4.21 7.28
C GLU A 144 19.89 -2.78 6.89
N GLN A 145 20.92 -2.65 6.04
CA GLN A 145 21.34 -1.34 5.53
C GLN A 145 20.23 -0.69 4.68
N PHE A 146 19.56 -1.44 3.84
CA PHE A 146 18.48 -0.95 3.01
C PHE A 146 17.30 -0.43 3.86
N GLU A 147 16.87 -1.18 4.87
CA GLU A 147 15.85 -0.74 5.83
C GLU A 147 16.29 0.55 6.55
N ASN A 148 17.52 0.60 7.06
CA ASN A 148 18.06 1.78 7.72
C ASN A 148 18.09 3.02 6.82
N PHE A 149 18.40 2.88 5.53
CA PHE A 149 18.38 4.00 4.58
C PHE A 149 16.95 4.48 4.33
N LEU A 150 15.98 3.59 4.20
CA LEU A 150 14.57 3.94 4.04
C LEU A 150 14.03 4.66 5.28
N GLU A 151 14.30 4.16 6.48
CA GLU A 151 13.87 4.78 7.74
C GLU A 151 14.46 6.20 7.91
N ARG A 152 15.73 6.38 7.58
CA ARG A 152 16.37 7.71 7.58
C ARG A 152 15.72 8.67 6.59
N ALA A 153 15.36 8.18 5.40
CA ALA A 153 14.66 8.97 4.39
C ALA A 153 13.25 9.35 4.87
N ILE A 154 12.49 8.41 5.44
CA ILE A 154 11.15 8.62 6.00
C ILE A 154 11.21 9.67 7.10
N LYS A 155 12.14 9.52 8.07
CA LYS A 155 12.33 10.47 9.15
C LYS A 155 12.63 11.88 8.61
N LYS A 156 13.60 11.99 7.69
CA LYS A 156 14.00 13.29 7.13
C LYS A 156 12.87 13.99 6.36
N LEU A 157 12.09 13.23 5.62
CA LEU A 157 10.94 13.77 4.86
C LEU A 157 9.75 14.10 5.77
N GLY A 158 9.58 13.37 6.88
CA GLY A 158 8.51 13.61 7.86
C GLY A 158 8.77 14.84 8.77
N GLU A 159 10.01 15.26 8.93
CA GLU A 159 10.40 16.45 9.73
C GLU A 159 10.06 17.80 9.07
N THR A 160 9.51 17.80 7.86
CA THR A 160 9.20 19.02 7.08
C THR A 160 7.77 19.51 7.33
N ARG A 161 7.34 19.53 8.60
CA ARG A 161 6.08 20.16 9.03
C ARG A 161 6.31 21.18 10.14
#